data_9effab165baafad83f6b304c7c7b7e14
#
_entry.id   9effab165baafad83f6b304c7c7b7e14
#
_cell.length_a   1.000
_cell.length_b   1.000
_cell.length_c   1.000
_cell.angle_alpha   90.00
_cell.angle_beta   90.00
_cell.angle_gamma   90.00
#
_symmetry.space_group_name_H-M   'P 1'
#
loop_
_entity.id
_entity.type
_entity.pdbx_description
1 polymer ?
#
loop_
_entity_poly.entity_id
_entity_poly.type
_entity_poly.pdbx_seq_one_letter_code
_entity_poly.pdbx_strand_id
1 'polypeptide(L)'
;FTRDMKSADLKLCGDNKIFNSEFMITLVKNSMLNPIYVKVFESSKVEGVLCIFDELPKIKERTDQPIFAFAHIFSPHPPYIFEANGNIRNLDNIDPHLETEDNLDTDAFVNQLIFINKKITEVVNELLDSENQPIIIIQSDHGTAFLFDGNAQNWVTPTSEMINERADGINFIFLPKNMTNIFSESVTPVNTFPILFNHYFETDFKILDDKIYFAKDGSYNLKDVTDIVLVEPIN
;
A
#
# COMPACT_ATOMS: atom_id res chain seq x y z
N PHE A 1 -0.40 -1.86 9.83
CA PHE A 1 0.31 -1.03 10.82
C PHE A 1 0.02 0.45 10.61
N THR A 2 -1.24 0.87 10.72
CA THR A 2 -1.53 2.28 10.93
C THR A 2 -1.21 2.61 12.39
N ARG A 3 0.07 2.74 12.71
CA ARG A 3 0.45 3.41 13.97
C ARG A 3 -0.19 4.78 13.93
N ASP A 4 -0.95 5.09 14.98
CA ASP A 4 -1.54 6.41 15.23
C ASP A 4 -0.59 7.52 14.79
N MET A 5 -0.88 8.15 13.67
CA MET A 5 -0.20 9.39 13.29
C MET A 5 -0.66 10.46 14.28
N LYS A 6 0.13 10.64 15.34
CA LYS A 6 -0.20 11.55 16.44
C LYS A 6 -0.37 13.01 15.99
N SER A 7 0.19 13.33 14.81
CA SER A 7 0.19 14.67 14.21
C SER A 7 -1.01 14.92 13.27
N ALA A 8 -1.89 13.96 13.04
CA ALA A 8 -3.05 14.17 12.20
C ALA A 8 -4.16 14.90 12.99
N ASP A 9 -4.71 15.97 12.39
CA ASP A 9 -5.82 16.74 12.97
C ASP A 9 -7.11 15.91 13.01
N LEU A 10 -7.34 15.08 11.97
CA LEU A 10 -8.48 14.20 11.85
C LEU A 10 -8.02 12.79 11.46
N LYS A 11 -8.56 11.81 12.14
CA LYS A 11 -8.35 10.39 11.84
C LYS A 11 -9.68 9.75 11.50
N LEU A 12 -9.76 9.21 10.31
CA LEU A 12 -10.90 8.44 9.81
C LEU A 12 -10.45 6.99 9.69
N CYS A 13 -11.36 6.06 9.75
CA CYS A 13 -11.10 4.65 9.46
C CYS A 13 -9.95 4.03 10.31
N GLY A 14 -10.00 4.25 11.60
CA GLY A 14 -9.05 3.63 12.54
C GLY A 14 -9.41 2.18 12.87
N ASP A 15 -8.41 1.35 13.15
CA ASP A 15 -8.62 0.01 13.67
C ASP A 15 -9.42 0.04 14.98
N ASN A 16 -10.39 -0.86 15.10
CA ASN A 16 -11.08 -1.08 16.36
C ASN A 16 -10.08 -1.52 17.43
N LYS A 17 -9.85 -0.64 18.42
CA LYS A 17 -8.80 -0.76 19.45
C LYS A 17 -9.04 -1.86 20.50
N ILE A 18 -9.69 -2.96 20.14
CA ILE A 18 -9.99 -4.04 21.10
C ILE A 18 -8.71 -4.73 21.59
N PHE A 19 -7.67 -4.77 20.74
CA PHE A 19 -6.38 -5.39 21.07
C PHE A 19 -5.23 -4.46 20.67
N ASN A 20 -4.76 -3.65 21.61
CA ASN A 20 -3.75 -2.61 21.32
C ASN A 20 -2.30 -3.03 21.57
N SER A 21 -2.04 -4.21 22.13
CA SER A 21 -0.68 -4.65 22.42
C SER A 21 -0.35 -5.97 21.71
N GLU A 22 0.84 -6.08 21.16
CA GLU A 22 1.35 -7.32 20.55
C GLU A 22 1.30 -8.50 21.53
N PHE A 23 1.51 -8.23 22.82
CA PHE A 23 1.39 -9.24 23.87
C PHE A 23 -0.04 -9.78 23.97
N MET A 24 -1.05 -8.90 24.00
CA MET A 24 -2.46 -9.32 24.06
C MET A 24 -2.87 -10.07 22.80
N ILE A 25 -2.43 -9.62 21.64
CA ILE A 25 -2.66 -10.30 20.36
C ILE A 25 -2.07 -11.71 20.41
N THR A 26 -0.80 -11.85 20.82
CA THR A 26 -0.12 -13.13 20.93
C THR A 26 -0.80 -14.05 21.94
N LEU A 27 -1.22 -13.50 23.09
CA LEU A 27 -1.91 -14.28 24.12
C LEU A 27 -3.25 -14.82 23.61
N VAL A 28 -4.04 -14.01 22.91
CA VAL A 28 -5.35 -14.41 22.39
C VAL A 28 -5.18 -15.39 21.23
N LYS A 29 -4.24 -15.14 20.31
CA LYS A 29 -3.93 -16.04 19.17
C LYS A 29 -3.54 -17.45 19.67
N ASN A 30 -2.82 -17.55 20.77
CA ASN A 30 -2.39 -18.83 21.36
C ASN A 30 -3.35 -19.40 22.42
N SER A 31 -4.57 -18.90 22.49
CA SER A 31 -5.60 -19.35 23.44
C SER A 31 -6.82 -19.96 22.73
N MET A 32 -7.75 -20.51 23.51
CA MET A 32 -9.05 -20.98 23.02
C MET A 32 -9.93 -19.85 22.43
N LEU A 33 -9.53 -18.60 22.58
CA LEU A 33 -10.23 -17.44 22.03
C LEU A 33 -9.78 -17.10 20.61
N ASN A 34 -8.80 -17.83 20.05
CA ASN A 34 -8.30 -17.58 18.68
C ASN A 34 -9.41 -17.53 17.63
N PRO A 35 -10.41 -18.43 17.56
CA PRO A 35 -11.46 -18.34 16.54
C PRO A 35 -12.29 -17.06 16.62
N ILE A 36 -12.52 -16.56 17.83
CA ILE A 36 -13.23 -15.28 18.04
C ILE A 36 -12.35 -14.12 17.60
N TYR A 37 -11.06 -14.16 17.96
CA TYR A 37 -10.09 -13.15 17.54
C TYR A 37 -9.98 -13.06 16.02
N VAL A 38 -9.82 -14.17 15.33
CA VAL A 38 -9.73 -14.22 13.86
C VAL A 38 -10.94 -13.55 13.24
N LYS A 39 -12.16 -13.92 13.65
CA LYS A 39 -13.39 -13.36 13.11
C LYS A 39 -13.52 -11.84 13.36
N VAL A 40 -13.17 -11.37 14.56
CA VAL A 40 -13.19 -9.93 14.88
C VAL A 40 -12.12 -9.15 14.11
N PHE A 41 -10.94 -9.74 13.96
CA PHE A 41 -9.83 -9.13 13.24
C PHE A 41 -10.11 -9.00 11.73
N GLU A 42 -10.69 -10.03 11.13
CA GLU A 42 -11.12 -10.03 9.73
C GLU A 42 -12.18 -8.97 9.47
N SER A 43 -13.22 -8.91 10.32
CA SER A 43 -14.25 -7.87 10.21
C SER A 43 -13.64 -6.47 10.30
N SER A 44 -12.70 -6.26 11.21
CA SER A 44 -12.03 -4.96 11.38
C SER A 44 -11.17 -4.59 10.16
N LYS A 45 -10.46 -5.55 9.54
CA LYS A 45 -9.70 -5.29 8.30
C LYS A 45 -10.63 -4.93 7.13
N VAL A 46 -11.71 -5.70 6.93
CA VAL A 46 -12.71 -5.42 5.90
C VAL A 46 -13.29 -4.02 6.08
N GLU A 47 -13.78 -3.72 7.29
CA GLU A 47 -14.36 -2.41 7.62
C GLU A 47 -13.35 -1.28 7.43
N GLY A 48 -12.08 -1.48 7.82
CA GLY A 48 -11.02 -0.49 7.66
C GLY A 48 -10.75 -0.15 6.20
N VAL A 49 -10.63 -1.17 5.33
CA VAL A 49 -10.41 -0.97 3.89
C VAL A 49 -11.60 -0.28 3.24
N LEU A 50 -12.83 -0.76 3.49
CA LEU A 50 -14.04 -0.18 2.90
C LEU A 50 -14.28 1.25 3.39
N CYS A 51 -14.05 1.52 4.68
CA CYS A 51 -14.15 2.86 5.25
C CYS A 51 -13.26 3.86 4.51
N ILE A 52 -12.01 3.50 4.16
CA ILE A 52 -11.11 4.41 3.43
C ILE A 52 -11.72 4.79 2.08
N PHE A 53 -12.23 3.83 1.33
CA PHE A 53 -12.86 4.08 0.03
C PHE A 53 -14.14 4.90 0.15
N ASP A 54 -14.90 4.74 1.22
CA ASP A 54 -16.14 5.48 1.46
C ASP A 54 -15.91 6.91 1.97
N GLU A 55 -14.83 7.14 2.74
CA GLU A 55 -14.58 8.43 3.40
C GLU A 55 -13.66 9.35 2.59
N LEU A 56 -12.74 8.78 1.80
CA LEU A 56 -11.77 9.59 1.07
C LEU A 56 -12.41 10.57 0.06
N PRO A 57 -13.44 10.21 -0.72
CA PRO A 57 -14.11 11.16 -1.61
C PRO A 57 -14.80 12.30 -0.87
N LYS A 58 -15.30 12.04 0.35
CA LYS A 58 -16.07 13.00 1.17
C LYS A 58 -15.17 13.93 2.00
N ILE A 59 -13.85 13.79 1.93
CA ILE A 59 -12.95 14.52 2.82
C ILE A 59 -13.06 16.04 2.65
N LYS A 60 -13.38 16.51 1.45
CA LYS A 60 -13.59 17.93 1.16
C LYS A 60 -14.77 18.55 1.91
N GLU A 61 -15.80 17.76 2.23
CA GLU A 61 -17.00 18.22 2.93
C GLU A 61 -16.74 18.51 4.40
N ARG A 62 -15.58 18.11 4.92
CA ARG A 62 -15.27 18.20 6.34
C ARG A 62 -14.62 19.51 6.75
N THR A 63 -14.06 20.27 5.81
CA THR A 63 -13.41 21.55 6.10
C THR A 63 -13.22 22.38 4.85
N ASP A 64 -13.25 23.72 5.00
CA ASP A 64 -12.91 24.69 3.94
C ASP A 64 -11.40 24.98 3.87
N GLN A 65 -10.61 24.39 4.74
CA GLN A 65 -9.15 24.56 4.75
C GLN A 65 -8.47 23.64 3.73
N PRO A 66 -7.24 23.97 3.28
CA PRO A 66 -6.43 23.03 2.50
C PRO A 66 -6.25 21.70 3.24
N ILE A 67 -6.39 20.59 2.51
CA ILE A 67 -6.35 19.24 3.07
C ILE A 67 -5.15 18.50 2.51
N PHE A 68 -4.39 17.84 3.39
CA PHE A 68 -3.50 16.74 3.06
C PHE A 68 -4.11 15.44 3.59
N ALA A 69 -4.58 14.60 2.68
CA ALA A 69 -5.16 13.31 3.02
C ALA A 69 -4.14 12.19 2.78
N PHE A 70 -3.87 11.40 3.81
CA PHE A 70 -3.03 10.20 3.71
C PHE A 70 -3.91 8.97 3.93
N ALA A 71 -4.07 8.16 2.90
CA ALA A 71 -4.81 6.90 2.94
C ALA A 71 -3.83 5.72 2.82
N HIS A 72 -3.72 4.92 3.87
CA HIS A 72 -2.92 3.70 3.87
C HIS A 72 -3.83 2.48 3.71
N ILE A 73 -3.81 1.90 2.52
CA ILE A 73 -4.61 0.72 2.17
C ILE A 73 -3.69 -0.50 2.21
N PHE A 74 -3.91 -1.38 3.18
CA PHE A 74 -3.08 -2.57 3.35
C PHE A 74 -3.28 -3.64 2.26
N SER A 75 -4.43 -3.62 1.57
CA SER A 75 -4.68 -4.50 0.41
C SER A 75 -3.91 -4.00 -0.83
N PRO A 76 -3.39 -4.91 -1.66
CA PRO A 76 -3.68 -6.35 -1.75
C PRO A 76 -2.77 -7.28 -0.94
N HIS A 77 -2.08 -6.82 0.10
CA HIS A 77 -1.28 -7.69 0.99
C HIS A 77 -2.17 -8.80 1.63
N PRO A 78 -1.65 -10.01 1.87
CA PRO A 78 -2.36 -11.04 2.62
C PRO A 78 -2.81 -10.57 4.03
N PRO A 79 -3.91 -11.14 4.56
CA PRO A 79 -4.76 -12.15 3.96
C PRO A 79 -5.61 -11.60 2.83
N TYR A 80 -5.86 -12.45 1.81
CA TYR A 80 -6.72 -12.07 0.69
C TYR A 80 -8.19 -12.23 1.10
N ILE A 81 -8.82 -11.13 1.49
CA ILE A 81 -10.17 -11.11 2.10
C ILE A 81 -11.29 -10.81 1.11
N PHE A 82 -10.98 -10.28 -0.07
CA PHE A 82 -11.99 -9.92 -1.06
C PHE A 82 -11.94 -10.80 -2.31
N GLU A 83 -13.10 -11.19 -2.79
CA GLU A 83 -13.31 -11.69 -4.15
C GLU A 83 -13.34 -10.54 -5.16
N ALA A 84 -13.15 -10.81 -6.44
CA ALA A 84 -13.16 -9.80 -7.50
C ALA A 84 -14.46 -8.96 -7.57
N ASN A 85 -15.59 -9.53 -7.12
CA ASN A 85 -16.87 -8.82 -7.03
C ASN A 85 -17.07 -8.03 -5.72
N GLY A 86 -16.13 -8.11 -4.79
CA GLY A 86 -16.17 -7.46 -3.49
C GLY A 86 -16.83 -8.29 -2.38
N ASN A 87 -17.26 -9.51 -2.66
CA ASN A 87 -17.70 -10.41 -1.60
C ASN A 87 -16.51 -10.77 -0.70
N ILE A 88 -16.79 -11.00 0.57
CA ILE A 88 -15.78 -11.46 1.53
C ILE A 88 -15.54 -12.96 1.28
N ARG A 89 -14.28 -13.36 1.13
CA ARG A 89 -13.88 -14.76 1.04
C ARG A 89 -14.24 -15.49 2.32
N ASN A 90 -14.56 -16.79 2.19
CA ASN A 90 -14.64 -17.66 3.35
C ASN A 90 -13.22 -17.99 3.84
N LEU A 91 -12.85 -17.42 4.97
CA LEU A 91 -11.53 -17.56 5.57
C LEU A 91 -11.49 -18.69 6.63
N ASP A 92 -12.58 -19.43 6.84
CA ASP A 92 -12.66 -20.50 7.85
C ASP A 92 -11.58 -21.59 7.68
N ASN A 93 -11.04 -21.73 6.48
CA ASN A 93 -10.01 -22.73 6.14
C ASN A 93 -8.62 -22.10 5.89
N ILE A 94 -8.49 -20.80 6.07
CA ILE A 94 -7.21 -20.12 5.92
C ILE A 94 -6.51 -20.12 7.27
N ASP A 95 -5.37 -20.80 7.37
CA ASP A 95 -4.53 -20.74 8.56
C ASP A 95 -3.98 -19.31 8.70
N PRO A 96 -4.37 -18.56 9.72
CA PRO A 96 -3.87 -17.21 9.94
C PRO A 96 -2.35 -17.17 10.22
N HIS A 97 -1.71 -18.33 10.43
CA HIS A 97 -0.26 -18.45 10.56
C HIS A 97 0.44 -18.63 9.20
N LEU A 98 -0.32 -18.93 8.12
CA LEU A 98 0.18 -19.00 6.75
C LEU A 98 0.13 -17.62 6.04
N GLU A 99 -0.09 -16.53 6.77
CA GLU A 99 0.04 -15.16 6.28
C GLU A 99 1.50 -14.76 5.99
N THR A 100 2.31 -15.69 5.55
CA THR A 100 3.66 -15.42 5.10
C THR A 100 3.65 -15.25 3.58
N GLU A 101 4.56 -14.46 3.06
CA GLU A 101 4.84 -14.36 1.62
C GLU A 101 5.16 -15.74 1.00
N ASP A 102 5.26 -16.77 1.82
CA ASP A 102 5.64 -18.14 1.46
C ASP A 102 4.46 -19.01 0.97
N ASN A 103 3.22 -18.54 1.07
CA ASN A 103 2.04 -19.31 0.63
C ASN A 103 1.08 -18.41 -0.15
N LEU A 104 1.55 -17.98 -1.33
CA LEU A 104 0.84 -17.04 -2.18
C LEU A 104 -0.23 -17.75 -3.01
N ASP A 105 -1.50 -17.57 -2.62
CA ASP A 105 -2.66 -17.93 -3.44
C ASP A 105 -2.81 -16.87 -4.55
N THR A 106 -2.25 -17.15 -5.72
CA THR A 106 -2.24 -16.22 -6.87
C THR A 106 -3.65 -15.84 -7.31
N ASP A 107 -4.59 -16.79 -7.32
CA ASP A 107 -5.98 -16.53 -7.74
C ASP A 107 -6.67 -15.59 -6.73
N ALA A 108 -6.44 -15.79 -5.46
CA ALA A 108 -6.98 -14.94 -4.41
C ALA A 108 -6.35 -13.53 -4.43
N PHE A 109 -5.05 -13.43 -4.69
CA PHE A 109 -4.38 -12.16 -4.89
C PHE A 109 -4.99 -11.40 -6.07
N VAL A 110 -5.13 -12.04 -7.23
CA VAL A 110 -5.69 -11.43 -8.45
C VAL A 110 -7.12 -10.97 -8.22
N ASN A 111 -7.95 -11.79 -7.56
CA ASN A 111 -9.32 -11.41 -7.23
C ASN A 111 -9.38 -10.17 -6.33
N GLN A 112 -8.56 -10.15 -5.28
CA GLN A 112 -8.47 -8.98 -4.39
C GLN A 112 -7.95 -7.75 -5.13
N LEU A 113 -6.94 -7.90 -5.98
CA LEU A 113 -6.36 -6.81 -6.77
C LEU A 113 -7.41 -6.21 -7.73
N ILE A 114 -8.21 -7.03 -8.40
CA ILE A 114 -9.31 -6.58 -9.27
C ILE A 114 -10.30 -5.72 -8.49
N PHE A 115 -10.70 -6.17 -7.31
CA PHE A 115 -11.63 -5.42 -6.46
C PHE A 115 -11.03 -4.09 -5.99
N ILE A 116 -9.79 -4.10 -5.49
CA ILE A 116 -9.10 -2.90 -5.01
C ILE A 116 -8.90 -1.89 -6.14
N ASN A 117 -8.46 -2.33 -7.33
CA ASN A 117 -8.30 -1.46 -8.49
C ASN A 117 -9.63 -0.80 -8.91
N LYS A 118 -10.73 -1.55 -8.85
CA LYS A 118 -12.06 -0.99 -9.10
C LYS A 118 -12.40 0.10 -8.08
N LYS A 119 -12.16 -0.16 -6.78
CA LYS A 119 -12.41 0.82 -5.72
C LYS A 119 -11.55 2.09 -5.83
N ILE A 120 -10.25 1.92 -6.12
CA ILE A 120 -9.36 3.06 -6.38
C ILE A 120 -9.88 3.88 -7.57
N THR A 121 -10.29 3.21 -8.65
CA THR A 121 -10.83 3.90 -9.85
C THR A 121 -12.10 4.68 -9.52
N GLU A 122 -13.02 4.12 -8.72
CA GLU A 122 -14.23 4.80 -8.27
C GLU A 122 -13.86 6.09 -7.50
N VAL A 123 -12.98 6.00 -6.51
CA VAL A 123 -12.53 7.15 -5.70
C VAL A 123 -11.83 8.20 -6.56
N VAL A 124 -10.92 7.79 -7.45
CA VAL A 124 -10.21 8.72 -8.33
C VAL A 124 -11.20 9.47 -9.22
N ASN A 125 -12.18 8.78 -9.81
CA ASN A 125 -13.19 9.42 -10.65
C ASN A 125 -14.02 10.45 -9.86
N GLU A 126 -14.45 10.14 -8.64
CA GLU A 126 -15.18 11.10 -7.78
C GLU A 126 -14.31 12.33 -7.42
N LEU A 127 -13.03 12.13 -7.14
CA LEU A 127 -12.10 13.22 -6.87
C LEU A 127 -11.86 14.10 -8.09
N LEU A 128 -11.80 13.50 -9.29
CA LEU A 128 -11.57 14.21 -10.55
C LEU A 128 -12.81 14.91 -11.09
N ASP A 129 -14.01 14.48 -10.72
CA ASP A 129 -15.29 15.15 -11.10
C ASP A 129 -15.54 16.46 -10.36
N SER A 130 -14.63 16.88 -9.50
CA SER A 130 -14.73 18.12 -8.76
C SER A 130 -14.17 19.31 -9.52
N GLU A 131 -14.76 20.53 -9.31
CA GLU A 131 -14.23 21.77 -9.89
C GLU A 131 -12.78 22.05 -9.47
N ASN A 132 -12.44 21.74 -8.22
CA ASN A 132 -11.09 21.86 -7.68
C ASN A 132 -10.45 20.46 -7.56
N GLN A 133 -9.89 19.98 -8.65
CA GLN A 133 -9.22 18.68 -8.68
C GLN A 133 -8.00 18.68 -7.75
N PRO A 134 -7.83 17.67 -6.89
CA PRO A 134 -6.66 17.55 -6.04
C PRO A 134 -5.45 17.01 -6.81
N ILE A 135 -4.26 17.19 -6.26
CA ILE A 135 -3.11 16.34 -6.61
C ILE A 135 -3.40 14.95 -6.05
N ILE A 136 -3.27 13.91 -6.89
CA ILE A 136 -3.47 12.52 -6.46
C ILE A 136 -2.16 11.77 -6.66
N ILE A 137 -1.68 11.13 -5.60
CA ILE A 137 -0.48 10.30 -5.61
C ILE A 137 -0.91 8.90 -5.13
N ILE A 138 -0.68 7.89 -5.97
CA ILE A 138 -0.95 6.48 -5.64
C ILE A 138 0.38 5.75 -5.75
N GLN A 139 0.88 5.29 -4.61
CA GLN A 139 2.18 4.62 -4.52
C GLN A 139 2.07 3.34 -3.70
N SER A 140 2.82 2.32 -4.10
CA SER A 140 3.13 1.18 -3.24
C SER A 140 4.58 1.27 -2.75
N ASP A 141 4.86 0.59 -1.66
CA ASP A 141 6.20 0.49 -1.07
C ASP A 141 7.07 -0.52 -1.83
N HIS A 142 6.45 -1.50 -2.50
CA HIS A 142 7.12 -2.50 -3.33
C HIS A 142 6.12 -3.23 -4.24
N GLY A 143 6.65 -4.03 -5.17
CA GLY A 143 5.90 -4.97 -5.99
C GLY A 143 5.65 -6.31 -5.29
N THR A 144 5.22 -7.31 -6.06
CA THR A 144 4.94 -8.66 -5.55
C THR A 144 6.21 -9.46 -5.25
N ALA A 145 6.06 -10.69 -4.81
CA ALA A 145 7.16 -11.63 -4.54
C ALA A 145 6.80 -13.07 -4.98
N PHE A 146 5.93 -13.22 -5.98
CA PHE A 146 5.50 -14.54 -6.45
C PHE A 146 6.64 -15.39 -7.00
N LEU A 147 7.60 -14.76 -7.70
CA LEU A 147 8.76 -15.46 -8.24
C LEU A 147 9.72 -15.97 -7.16
N PHE A 148 9.63 -15.45 -5.94
CA PHE A 148 10.43 -15.94 -4.82
C PHE A 148 9.94 -17.29 -4.31
N ASP A 149 8.69 -17.68 -4.61
CA ASP A 149 8.08 -18.99 -4.40
C ASP A 149 8.27 -19.54 -2.97
N GLY A 150 8.19 -18.65 -1.96
CA GLY A 150 8.40 -19.00 -0.55
C GLY A 150 9.79 -19.58 -0.22
N ASN A 151 10.72 -19.55 -1.16
CA ASN A 151 12.05 -20.10 -0.96
C ASN A 151 13.01 -19.05 -0.39
N ALA A 152 13.40 -19.21 0.87
CA ALA A 152 14.34 -18.31 1.54
C ALA A 152 15.66 -18.12 0.78
N GLN A 153 16.14 -19.12 0.02
CA GLN A 153 17.34 -19.00 -0.79
C GLN A 153 17.19 -17.97 -1.92
N ASN A 154 15.98 -17.79 -2.47
CA ASN A 154 15.72 -16.79 -3.51
C ASN A 154 15.90 -15.36 -2.98
N TRP A 155 15.66 -15.12 -1.69
CA TRP A 155 15.96 -13.83 -1.06
C TRP A 155 17.47 -13.59 -0.87
N VAL A 156 18.25 -14.65 -0.76
CA VAL A 156 19.72 -14.55 -0.63
C VAL A 156 20.40 -14.37 -1.98
N THR A 157 19.91 -15.04 -3.01
CA THR A 157 20.47 -15.01 -4.38
C THR A 157 19.34 -14.83 -5.43
N PRO A 158 18.68 -13.65 -5.44
CA PRO A 158 17.59 -13.41 -6.37
C PRO A 158 18.10 -13.32 -7.81
N THR A 159 17.25 -13.75 -8.76
CA THR A 159 17.46 -13.47 -10.19
C THR A 159 17.09 -12.01 -10.51
N SER A 160 17.42 -11.55 -11.71
CA SER A 160 17.03 -10.20 -12.16
C SER A 160 15.50 -10.06 -12.25
N GLU A 161 14.80 -11.09 -12.69
CA GLU A 161 13.34 -11.12 -12.78
C GLU A 161 12.70 -11.01 -11.40
N MET A 162 13.21 -11.68 -10.38
CA MET A 162 12.76 -11.56 -9.00
C MET A 162 12.95 -10.13 -8.46
N ILE A 163 14.11 -9.53 -8.75
CA ILE A 163 14.41 -8.16 -8.35
C ILE A 163 13.45 -7.19 -9.04
N ASN A 164 13.21 -7.36 -10.34
CA ASN A 164 12.29 -6.53 -11.09
C ASN A 164 10.86 -6.65 -10.56
N GLU A 165 10.36 -7.87 -10.34
CA GLU A 165 9.05 -8.09 -9.74
C GLU A 165 8.88 -7.35 -8.40
N ARG A 166 9.89 -7.43 -7.53
CA ARG A 166 9.83 -6.78 -6.20
C ARG A 166 9.96 -5.27 -6.27
N ALA A 167 10.67 -4.74 -7.26
CA ALA A 167 10.85 -3.31 -7.46
C ALA A 167 9.72 -2.67 -8.28
N ASP A 168 8.88 -3.46 -8.97
CA ASP A 168 7.77 -2.99 -9.80
C ASP A 168 6.59 -2.53 -8.93
N GLY A 169 6.83 -1.47 -8.17
CA GLY A 169 5.83 -0.79 -7.35
C GLY A 169 5.02 0.22 -8.16
N ILE A 170 3.77 0.41 -7.77
CA ILE A 170 2.91 1.44 -8.37
C ILE A 170 3.42 2.83 -7.99
N ASN A 171 3.53 3.74 -8.98
CA ASN A 171 3.84 5.15 -8.77
C ASN A 171 3.05 6.02 -9.75
N PHE A 172 1.77 6.27 -9.47
CA PHE A 172 0.92 7.15 -10.28
C PHE A 172 0.79 8.52 -9.64
N ILE A 173 1.02 9.56 -10.43
CA ILE A 173 0.90 10.95 -10.00
C ILE A 173 -0.02 11.69 -10.96
N PHE A 174 -1.12 12.21 -10.46
CA PHE A 174 -2.01 13.10 -11.19
C PHE A 174 -1.83 14.53 -10.69
N LEU A 175 -1.61 15.44 -11.64
CA LEU A 175 -1.58 16.88 -11.41
C LEU A 175 -2.76 17.53 -12.13
N PRO A 176 -3.51 18.46 -11.49
CA PRO A 176 -4.55 19.25 -12.14
C PRO A 176 -4.04 19.95 -13.40
N LYS A 177 -4.94 20.20 -14.37
CA LYS A 177 -4.59 20.78 -15.68
C LYS A 177 -3.88 22.14 -15.63
N ASN A 178 -4.10 22.90 -14.55
CA ASN A 178 -3.45 24.19 -14.33
C ASN A 178 -2.05 24.09 -13.71
N MET A 179 -1.59 22.87 -13.41
CA MET A 179 -0.27 22.60 -12.86
C MET A 179 0.68 22.06 -13.94
N THR A 180 1.95 22.45 -13.83
CA THR A 180 2.99 21.95 -14.72
C THR A 180 3.46 20.58 -14.27
N ASN A 181 3.67 19.66 -15.20
CA ASN A 181 4.32 18.38 -14.87
C ASN A 181 5.79 18.64 -14.56
N ILE A 182 6.16 18.30 -13.34
CA ILE A 182 7.49 18.52 -12.77
C ILE A 182 8.25 17.21 -12.51
N PHE A 183 7.59 16.08 -12.74
CA PHE A 183 8.17 14.77 -12.49
C PHE A 183 8.80 14.20 -13.75
N SER A 184 9.96 13.57 -13.62
CA SER A 184 10.54 12.72 -14.66
C SER A 184 9.83 11.38 -14.70
N GLU A 185 9.90 10.70 -15.84
CA GLU A 185 9.34 9.33 -15.98
C GLU A 185 10.01 8.30 -15.05
N SER A 186 11.24 8.58 -14.63
CA SER A 186 12.04 7.71 -13.76
C SER A 186 12.04 8.11 -12.29
N VAL A 187 11.13 9.03 -11.86
CA VAL A 187 11.10 9.48 -10.47
C VAL A 187 10.78 8.31 -9.52
N THR A 188 11.64 8.12 -8.52
CA THR A 188 11.37 7.15 -7.46
C THR A 188 10.52 7.76 -6.35
N PRO A 189 9.80 6.95 -5.56
CA PRO A 189 8.96 7.43 -4.46
C PRO A 189 9.69 8.34 -3.46
N VAL A 190 10.99 8.18 -3.28
CA VAL A 190 11.79 8.99 -2.34
C VAL A 190 11.82 10.47 -2.72
N ASN A 191 11.72 10.80 -4.02
CA ASN A 191 11.78 12.17 -4.52
C ASN A 191 10.39 12.78 -4.79
N THR A 192 9.30 12.00 -4.74
CA THR A 192 7.96 12.49 -5.04
C THR A 192 7.59 13.72 -4.22
N PHE A 193 7.66 13.64 -2.89
CA PHE A 193 7.30 14.76 -2.03
C PHE A 193 8.34 15.89 -2.02
N PRO A 194 9.67 15.64 -1.98
CA PRO A 194 10.66 16.69 -2.15
C PRO A 194 10.46 17.54 -3.40
N ILE A 195 10.24 16.91 -4.57
CA ILE A 195 10.01 17.62 -5.83
C ILE A 195 8.73 18.47 -5.74
N LEU A 196 7.63 17.87 -5.28
CA LEU A 196 6.35 18.54 -5.14
C LEU A 196 6.42 19.75 -4.21
N PHE A 197 7.02 19.58 -3.04
CA PHE A 197 7.13 20.66 -2.06
C PHE A 197 8.05 21.78 -2.52
N ASN A 198 9.18 21.45 -3.13
CA ASN A 198 10.09 22.47 -3.68
C ASN A 198 9.41 23.30 -4.76
N HIS A 199 8.59 22.67 -5.60
CA HIS A 199 7.94 23.39 -6.70
C HIS A 199 6.73 24.22 -6.24
N TYR A 200 5.83 23.66 -5.44
CA TYR A 200 4.55 24.29 -5.11
C TYR A 200 4.55 25.05 -3.79
N PHE A 201 5.50 24.77 -2.90
CA PHE A 201 5.58 25.40 -1.58
C PHE A 201 6.89 26.13 -1.34
N GLU A 202 7.72 26.31 -2.38
CA GLU A 202 8.97 27.06 -2.33
C GLU A 202 9.93 26.57 -1.22
N THR A 203 9.92 25.27 -0.95
CA THR A 203 10.84 24.64 0.00
C THR A 203 12.18 24.33 -0.67
N ASP A 204 13.19 23.95 0.12
CA ASP A 204 14.52 23.57 -0.37
C ASP A 204 14.90 22.17 0.14
N PHE A 205 14.03 21.19 -0.09
CA PHE A 205 14.35 19.80 0.22
C PHE A 205 15.39 19.27 -0.75
N LYS A 206 16.38 18.56 -0.20
CA LYS A 206 17.40 17.90 -1.01
C LYS A 206 16.75 16.80 -1.87
N ILE A 207 16.94 16.90 -3.18
CA ILE A 207 16.63 15.81 -4.11
C ILE A 207 17.77 14.79 -4.02
N LEU A 208 17.40 13.53 -3.86
CA LEU A 208 18.32 12.39 -3.79
C LEU A 208 18.51 11.78 -5.19
N ASP A 209 19.57 11.00 -5.34
CA ASP A 209 19.70 10.15 -6.54
C ASP A 209 18.57 9.13 -6.57
N ASP A 210 17.94 8.95 -7.72
CA ASP A 210 16.92 7.93 -7.94
C ASP A 210 17.58 6.55 -7.98
N LYS A 211 17.73 5.92 -6.82
CA LYS A 211 18.38 4.64 -6.63
C LYS A 211 17.43 3.63 -6.00
N ILE A 212 17.56 2.40 -6.46
CA ILE A 212 16.78 1.26 -5.98
C ILE A 212 17.73 0.31 -5.26
N TYR A 213 17.34 -0.07 -4.04
CA TYR A 213 18.12 -0.96 -3.21
C TYR A 213 17.33 -2.21 -2.85
N PHE A 214 17.95 -3.36 -2.98
CA PHE A 214 17.42 -4.63 -2.56
C PHE A 214 18.04 -5.06 -1.23
N ALA A 215 17.20 -5.37 -0.24
CA ALA A 215 17.66 -5.93 1.05
C ALA A 215 17.79 -7.43 0.93
N LYS A 216 19.02 -7.92 0.86
CA LYS A 216 19.31 -9.35 0.81
C LYS A 216 19.01 -9.99 2.17
N ASP A 217 18.29 -11.10 2.18
CA ASP A 217 18.00 -11.96 3.35
C ASP A 217 17.43 -11.21 4.59
N GLY A 218 16.72 -10.12 4.38
CA GLY A 218 16.18 -9.29 5.48
C GLY A 218 17.25 -8.58 6.30
N SER A 219 18.51 -8.62 5.86
CA SER A 219 19.63 -7.92 6.49
C SER A 219 19.65 -6.44 6.09
N TYR A 220 20.35 -5.61 6.87
CA TYR A 220 20.65 -4.24 6.49
C TYR A 220 21.71 -4.12 5.38
N ASN A 221 22.08 -5.24 4.74
CA ASN A 221 23.03 -5.27 3.65
C ASN A 221 22.32 -4.93 2.33
N LEU A 222 22.13 -3.65 2.08
CA LEU A 222 21.46 -3.13 0.90
C LEU A 222 22.39 -3.23 -0.32
N LYS A 223 21.91 -3.86 -1.38
CA LYS A 223 22.57 -3.90 -2.68
C LYS A 223 21.91 -2.90 -3.61
N ASP A 224 22.69 -2.01 -4.23
CA ASP A 224 22.21 -1.16 -5.31
C ASP A 224 21.85 -2.04 -6.52
N VAL A 225 20.61 -1.98 -6.96
CA VAL A 225 20.04 -2.75 -8.08
C VAL A 225 19.46 -1.84 -9.16
N THR A 226 19.76 -0.57 -9.11
CA THR A 226 19.24 0.45 -10.02
C THR A 226 19.41 0.05 -11.50
N ASP A 227 20.59 -0.42 -11.87
CA ASP A 227 20.87 -0.84 -13.25
C ASP A 227 20.07 -2.07 -13.70
N ILE A 228 19.60 -2.89 -12.75
CA ILE A 228 18.78 -4.07 -13.05
C ILE A 228 17.33 -3.64 -13.35
N VAL A 229 16.81 -2.69 -12.58
CA VAL A 229 15.39 -2.30 -12.61
C VAL A 229 15.08 -1.27 -13.71
N LEU A 230 16.01 -0.35 -14.01
CA LEU A 230 15.79 0.75 -14.97
C LEU A 230 16.09 0.39 -16.43
N VAL A 231 16.54 -0.83 -16.71
CA VAL A 231 17.04 -1.22 -18.07
C VAL A 231 15.92 -1.62 -19.04
N GLU A 232 14.70 -1.89 -18.59
CA GLU A 232 13.59 -2.23 -19.50
C GLU A 232 12.50 -1.15 -19.48
N PRO A 233 12.42 -0.29 -20.52
CA PRO A 233 11.20 0.49 -20.72
C PRO A 233 10.05 -0.46 -20.99
N ILE A 234 8.96 -0.33 -20.27
CA ILE A 234 7.70 -1.03 -20.53
C ILE A 234 7.26 -0.65 -21.94
N ASN A 235 7.29 -1.60 -22.88
CA ASN A 235 6.77 -1.46 -24.24
C ASN A 235 5.25 -1.57 -24.25
#